data_9243f0f1d7d1c3f92f5f7e4d67768872
#
_entry.id   9243f0f1d7d1c3f92f5f7e4d67768872
#
_cell.length_a   1.000
_cell.length_b   1.000
_cell.length_c   1.000
_cell.angle_alpha   90.00
_cell.angle_beta   90.00
_cell.angle_gamma   90.00
#
_symmetry.space_group_name_H-M   'P 1'
#
loop_
_entity.id
_entity.type
_entity.pdbx_description
1 polymer ?
#
loop_
_entity_poly.entity_id
_entity_poly.type
_entity_poly.pdbx_seq_one_letter_code
_entity_poly.pdbx_strand_id
1 'polypeptide(L)'
;MIKAVGKSLTKDQSGGRNWKTTSALVTLLVSLFMAGTALAEGLDEIPQSIRDKAYNPKFMDPAQPLGPSVYREWKAPKPPPWTIGYASLYAGNTWRKNAMDRLMNEVVPKWQKLGLIKEVVVTQANLKDSVQIQQMRQLVDQGVDAIIVCCSNPTAINQTVKYAYDKGVPVFSFTGYVTSPYAVNSSVNYQLAGYDIGRWMAKEINEKGNVLVVEGIPGASSSDSQNRGILAGLAESKDIKVVGQISHMWTSQVGQAEVQKWLSTHPGQLDGVAVQSSGETGVLQALLQSGRPVPPMSIGGELGALCYWRNNPKFISAAIQTWPPGDDIELGFNIMMRTMEGQGPKMQSVLVAPVVKTFDDIKVALDENCDRNSTGWLHPGIEVWGGKEYLDNFFLRPADPEKYKP
;
A
#
# COMPACT_ATOMS: atom_id res chain seq x y z
N MET A 1 58.90 -10.82 -33.30
CA MET A 1 59.22 -11.07 -34.72
C MET A 1 57.93 -10.83 -35.48
N ILE A 2 57.84 -9.69 -36.21
CA ILE A 2 57.84 -9.60 -37.66
C ILE A 2 56.49 -10.06 -38.26
N LYS A 3 55.67 -9.33 -39.00
CA LYS A 3 55.82 -8.12 -39.85
C LYS A 3 54.43 -7.58 -40.20
N ALA A 4 54.33 -6.26 -40.31
CA ALA A 4 53.27 -5.55 -41.00
C ALA A 4 53.41 -5.69 -42.53
N VAL A 5 52.27 -5.62 -43.26
CA VAL A 5 52.27 -5.09 -44.67
C VAL A 5 50.92 -4.37 -44.81
N GLY A 6 51.04 -3.06 -45.15
CA GLY A 6 49.92 -2.23 -45.58
C GLY A 6 49.89 -2.15 -47.13
N LYS A 7 48.75 -1.66 -47.67
CA LYS A 7 48.55 -0.88 -48.92
C LYS A 7 47.10 -0.39 -48.86
N SER A 8 46.80 0.87 -48.82
CA SER A 8 46.86 1.97 -49.77
C SER A 8 45.66 2.01 -50.73
N LEU A 9 44.83 3.01 -50.55
CA LEU A 9 44.12 3.95 -51.41
C LEU A 9 43.25 3.44 -52.60
N THR A 10 41.94 3.79 -52.56
CA THR A 10 41.46 4.88 -53.46
C THR A 10 40.10 5.39 -53.09
N LYS A 11 39.89 6.70 -53.20
CA LYS A 11 38.60 7.43 -53.12
C LYS A 11 37.67 7.01 -54.25
N ASP A 12 36.37 6.94 -53.99
CA ASP A 12 35.42 7.54 -54.92
C ASP A 12 34.20 8.09 -54.17
N GLN A 13 33.76 9.26 -54.61
CA GLN A 13 32.61 10.01 -54.12
C GLN A 13 31.38 9.63 -54.94
N SER A 14 30.28 9.36 -54.29
CA SER A 14 28.98 9.79 -54.85
C SER A 14 27.89 9.72 -53.76
N GLY A 15 27.12 10.77 -53.68
CA GLY A 15 26.15 11.07 -52.64
C GLY A 15 24.92 10.16 -52.62
N GLY A 16 24.43 9.95 -51.43
CA GLY A 16 23.14 9.33 -51.13
C GLY A 16 22.58 9.92 -49.84
N ARG A 17 21.58 10.76 -49.99
CA ARG A 17 20.91 11.48 -48.89
C ARG A 17 20.35 10.52 -47.85
N ASN A 18 20.76 10.73 -46.64
CA ASN A 18 20.16 10.14 -45.40
C ASN A 18 18.68 10.50 -45.25
N TRP A 19 17.82 9.50 -45.41
CA TRP A 19 16.38 9.60 -45.09
C TRP A 19 15.94 8.41 -44.24
N LYS A 20 16.55 8.20 -43.06
CA LYS A 20 16.15 7.15 -42.13
C LYS A 20 16.10 7.57 -40.65
N THR A 21 16.29 8.85 -40.33
CA THR A 21 16.32 9.29 -38.91
C THR A 21 15.06 10.02 -38.43
N THR A 22 14.10 10.31 -39.33
CA THR A 22 12.87 11.03 -38.96
C THR A 22 11.71 10.14 -38.56
N SER A 23 11.68 8.85 -38.95
CA SER A 23 10.58 7.96 -38.61
C SER A 23 10.62 7.38 -37.17
N ALA A 24 11.81 7.25 -36.59
CA ALA A 24 11.92 6.70 -35.22
C ALA A 24 11.54 7.70 -34.13
N LEU A 25 11.76 9.00 -34.35
CA LEU A 25 11.36 10.03 -33.36
C LEU A 25 9.86 10.31 -33.36
N VAL A 26 9.20 10.19 -34.51
CA VAL A 26 7.74 10.39 -34.60
C VAL A 26 6.99 9.22 -33.97
N THR A 27 7.50 7.99 -34.13
CA THR A 27 6.86 6.81 -33.50
C THR A 27 7.03 6.80 -31.97
N LEU A 28 8.14 7.32 -31.44
CA LEU A 28 8.35 7.43 -30.00
C LEU A 28 7.49 8.52 -29.36
N LEU A 29 7.30 9.65 -30.05
CA LEU A 29 6.41 10.73 -29.57
C LEU A 29 4.93 10.34 -29.61
N VAL A 30 4.48 9.59 -30.62
CA VAL A 30 3.10 9.12 -30.71
C VAL A 30 2.81 8.04 -29.67
N SER A 31 3.76 7.15 -29.35
CA SER A 31 3.58 6.14 -28.29
C SER A 31 3.60 6.75 -26.88
N LEU A 32 4.35 7.82 -26.62
CA LEU A 32 4.27 8.56 -25.35
C LEU A 32 2.95 9.35 -25.23
N PHE A 33 2.41 9.89 -26.32
CA PHE A 33 1.13 10.61 -26.30
C PHE A 33 -0.06 9.66 -26.10
N MET A 34 -0.03 8.45 -26.69
CA MET A 34 -1.09 7.44 -26.51
C MET A 34 -1.06 6.80 -25.10
N ALA A 35 0.12 6.63 -24.50
CA ALA A 35 0.22 6.16 -23.12
C ALA A 35 -0.28 7.21 -22.11
N GLY A 36 -0.06 8.50 -22.38
CA GLY A 36 -0.58 9.60 -21.56
C GLY A 36 -2.11 9.74 -21.62
N THR A 37 -2.72 9.50 -22.77
CA THR A 37 -4.19 9.58 -22.93
C THR A 37 -4.91 8.38 -22.31
N ALA A 38 -4.37 7.17 -22.39
CA ALA A 38 -4.94 5.99 -21.76
C ALA A 38 -4.88 6.02 -20.21
N LEU A 39 -3.85 6.67 -19.65
CA LEU A 39 -3.76 6.90 -18.20
C LEU A 39 -4.77 7.95 -17.71
N ALA A 40 -5.15 8.90 -18.55
CA ALA A 40 -6.12 9.95 -18.21
C ALA A 40 -7.56 9.43 -18.18
N GLU A 41 -7.93 8.52 -19.11
CA GLU A 41 -9.35 8.12 -19.30
C GLU A 41 -10.00 7.53 -18.03
N GLY A 42 -9.31 6.75 -17.20
CA GLY A 42 -9.88 6.18 -15.98
C GLY A 42 -9.95 7.15 -14.82
N LEU A 43 -8.89 7.95 -14.64
CA LEU A 43 -8.77 8.87 -13.51
C LEU A 43 -9.71 10.08 -13.67
N ASP A 44 -9.96 10.54 -14.89
CA ASP A 44 -10.83 11.69 -15.17
C ASP A 44 -12.32 11.39 -14.88
N GLU A 45 -12.69 10.12 -14.80
CA GLU A 45 -14.03 9.69 -14.39
C GLU A 45 -14.24 9.77 -12.85
N ILE A 46 -13.17 9.99 -12.08
CA ILE A 46 -13.23 10.10 -10.63
C ILE A 46 -13.40 11.56 -10.24
N PRO A 47 -14.31 11.89 -9.30
CA PRO A 47 -14.55 13.27 -8.86
C PRO A 47 -13.26 13.99 -8.44
N GLN A 48 -13.14 15.27 -8.79
CA GLN A 48 -11.97 16.09 -8.49
C GLN A 48 -11.65 16.11 -6.99
N SER A 49 -12.68 16.17 -6.13
CA SER A 49 -12.52 16.16 -4.67
C SER A 49 -11.85 14.90 -4.12
N ILE A 50 -12.03 13.76 -4.79
CA ILE A 50 -11.35 12.51 -4.48
C ILE A 50 -9.93 12.52 -5.06
N ARG A 51 -9.79 13.00 -6.30
CA ARG A 51 -8.47 13.10 -6.97
C ARG A 51 -7.51 13.97 -6.20
N ASP A 52 -7.93 15.11 -5.73
CA ASP A 52 -7.10 16.05 -4.96
C ASP A 52 -6.59 15.45 -3.66
N LYS A 53 -7.38 14.59 -3.02
CA LYS A 53 -7.06 13.97 -1.73
C LYS A 53 -6.24 12.69 -1.88
N ALA A 54 -6.66 11.78 -2.76
CA ALA A 54 -6.11 10.43 -2.83
C ALA A 54 -5.20 10.17 -4.03
N TYR A 55 -5.26 11.01 -5.08
CA TYR A 55 -4.54 10.80 -6.35
C TYR A 55 -3.69 12.00 -6.78
N ASN A 56 -3.29 12.86 -5.84
CA ASN A 56 -2.46 14.01 -6.17
C ASN A 56 -1.10 13.54 -6.75
N PRO A 57 -0.76 13.91 -8.00
CA PRO A 57 0.43 13.42 -8.68
C PRO A 57 1.75 13.66 -7.93
N LYS A 58 1.82 14.75 -7.14
CA LYS A 58 3.01 15.06 -6.33
C LYS A 58 3.31 13.98 -5.29
N PHE A 59 2.27 13.28 -4.82
CA PHE A 59 2.34 12.31 -3.73
C PHE A 59 1.95 10.89 -4.17
N MET A 60 1.98 10.62 -5.47
CA MET A 60 1.70 9.30 -5.99
C MET A 60 2.97 8.47 -6.12
N ASP A 61 2.87 7.19 -5.74
CA ASP A 61 3.88 6.21 -6.12
C ASP A 61 3.90 6.08 -7.66
N PRO A 62 5.04 6.33 -8.31
CA PRO A 62 5.13 6.25 -9.76
C PRO A 62 4.86 4.85 -10.32
N ALA A 63 4.97 3.80 -9.48
CA ALA A 63 4.68 2.42 -9.87
C ALA A 63 3.21 2.01 -9.63
N GLN A 64 2.38 2.87 -9.01
CA GLN A 64 0.98 2.60 -8.76
C GLN A 64 0.19 2.51 -10.08
N PRO A 65 -0.47 1.37 -10.41
CA PRO A 65 -1.28 1.28 -11.62
C PRO A 65 -2.52 2.19 -11.54
N LEU A 66 -2.65 3.14 -12.45
CA LEU A 66 -3.76 4.10 -12.48
C LEU A 66 -4.60 4.03 -13.76
N GLY A 67 -4.33 3.07 -14.64
CA GLY A 67 -5.07 2.90 -15.87
C GLY A 67 -6.50 2.41 -15.67
N PRO A 68 -7.30 2.39 -16.74
CA PRO A 68 -8.65 1.80 -16.73
C PRO A 68 -8.59 0.31 -16.40
N SER A 69 -9.57 -0.18 -15.64
CA SER A 69 -9.66 -1.60 -15.30
C SER A 69 -10.08 -2.44 -16.51
N VAL A 70 -9.46 -3.61 -16.69
CA VAL A 70 -9.89 -4.60 -17.70
C VAL A 70 -11.23 -5.24 -17.34
N TYR A 71 -11.73 -5.02 -16.13
CA TYR A 71 -12.99 -5.59 -15.64
C TYR A 71 -14.18 -4.64 -15.77
N ARG A 72 -14.07 -3.54 -16.50
CA ARG A 72 -15.16 -2.55 -16.68
C ARG A 72 -16.46 -3.19 -17.19
N GLU A 73 -16.37 -4.07 -18.15
CA GLU A 73 -17.52 -4.78 -18.75
C GLU A 73 -17.50 -6.29 -18.46
N TRP A 74 -16.62 -6.72 -17.56
CA TRP A 74 -16.50 -8.11 -17.17
C TRP A 74 -17.71 -8.56 -16.33
N LYS A 75 -18.07 -9.83 -16.48
CA LYS A 75 -19.10 -10.50 -15.68
C LYS A 75 -18.56 -11.84 -15.22
N ALA A 76 -18.92 -12.24 -14.00
CA ALA A 76 -18.55 -13.56 -13.49
C ALA A 76 -19.07 -14.66 -14.45
N PRO A 77 -18.20 -15.62 -14.83
CA PRO A 77 -18.60 -16.73 -15.74
C PRO A 77 -19.64 -17.64 -15.12
N LYS A 78 -19.73 -17.68 -13.79
CA LYS A 78 -20.70 -18.50 -13.04
C LYS A 78 -21.53 -17.61 -12.12
N PRO A 79 -22.80 -17.99 -11.87
CA PRO A 79 -23.59 -17.33 -10.84
C PRO A 79 -23.07 -17.65 -9.44
N PRO A 80 -23.41 -16.83 -8.41
CA PRO A 80 -23.10 -17.16 -7.02
C PRO A 80 -23.84 -18.46 -6.58
N PRO A 81 -23.41 -19.11 -5.47
CA PRO A 81 -22.36 -18.66 -4.55
C PRO A 81 -20.95 -18.97 -5.05
N TRP A 82 -20.02 -18.03 -4.84
CA TRP A 82 -18.63 -18.11 -5.29
C TRP A 82 -17.69 -18.66 -4.23
N THR A 83 -16.66 -19.40 -4.68
CA THR A 83 -15.50 -19.79 -3.86
C THR A 83 -14.37 -18.80 -4.10
N ILE A 84 -13.86 -18.18 -3.03
CA ILE A 84 -12.83 -17.15 -3.08
C ILE A 84 -11.50 -17.71 -2.58
N GLY A 85 -10.42 -17.53 -3.34
CA GLY A 85 -9.07 -17.81 -2.88
C GLY A 85 -8.49 -16.60 -2.15
N TYR A 86 -7.97 -16.76 -0.94
CA TYR A 86 -7.16 -15.74 -0.27
C TYR A 86 -5.71 -16.18 -0.23
N ALA A 87 -4.86 -15.56 -1.06
CA ALA A 87 -3.43 -15.87 -1.13
C ALA A 87 -2.62 -14.83 -0.33
N SER A 88 -2.36 -15.14 0.94
CA SER A 88 -1.59 -14.29 1.84
C SER A 88 -0.10 -14.55 1.72
N LEU A 89 0.70 -13.48 1.57
CA LEU A 89 2.16 -13.60 1.60
C LEU A 89 2.70 -13.78 3.02
N TYR A 90 2.06 -13.13 4.02
CA TYR A 90 2.57 -13.08 5.39
C TYR A 90 1.43 -13.09 6.42
N ALA A 91 1.61 -13.83 7.51
CA ALA A 91 0.63 -13.93 8.59
C ALA A 91 1.23 -13.69 10.00
N GLY A 92 2.48 -13.31 10.09
CA GLY A 92 3.27 -13.40 11.34
C GLY A 92 3.15 -12.22 12.30
N ASN A 93 2.16 -11.31 12.17
CA ASN A 93 1.97 -10.22 13.11
C ASN A 93 0.51 -10.07 13.57
N THR A 94 0.30 -9.26 14.61
CA THR A 94 -1.03 -9.01 15.19
C THR A 94 -1.97 -8.31 14.21
N TRP A 95 -1.46 -7.44 13.34
CA TRP A 95 -2.24 -6.80 12.29
C TRP A 95 -2.90 -7.85 11.37
N ARG A 96 -2.11 -8.86 10.92
CA ARG A 96 -2.61 -9.94 10.07
C ARG A 96 -3.63 -10.83 10.77
N LYS A 97 -3.35 -11.13 12.05
CA LYS A 97 -4.31 -11.89 12.87
C LYS A 97 -5.64 -11.16 12.96
N ASN A 98 -5.65 -9.89 13.31
CA ASN A 98 -6.87 -9.10 13.44
C ASN A 98 -7.60 -8.98 12.09
N ALA A 99 -6.87 -8.77 10.98
CA ALA A 99 -7.47 -8.75 9.63
C ALA A 99 -8.15 -10.08 9.27
N MET A 100 -7.50 -11.21 9.58
CA MET A 100 -8.08 -12.54 9.35
C MET A 100 -9.29 -12.81 10.24
N ASP A 101 -9.23 -12.43 11.52
CA ASP A 101 -10.36 -12.56 12.45
C ASP A 101 -11.57 -11.78 11.92
N ARG A 102 -11.37 -10.53 11.48
CA ARG A 102 -12.41 -9.71 10.85
C ARG A 102 -12.97 -10.36 9.59
N LEU A 103 -12.08 -10.81 8.70
CA LEU A 103 -12.47 -11.48 7.46
C LEU A 103 -13.39 -12.68 7.74
N MET A 104 -12.92 -13.59 8.59
CA MET A 104 -13.58 -14.89 8.78
C MET A 104 -14.80 -14.83 9.69
N ASN A 105 -14.86 -13.89 10.64
CA ASN A 105 -15.92 -13.81 11.63
C ASN A 105 -17.01 -12.78 11.28
N GLU A 106 -16.74 -11.81 10.41
CA GLU A 106 -17.67 -10.72 10.09
C GLU A 106 -17.90 -10.59 8.59
N VAL A 107 -16.85 -10.39 7.78
CA VAL A 107 -16.99 -10.10 6.35
C VAL A 107 -17.54 -11.31 5.57
N VAL A 108 -16.91 -12.48 5.70
CA VAL A 108 -17.34 -13.70 5.00
C VAL A 108 -18.75 -14.13 5.40
N PRO A 109 -19.12 -14.21 6.70
CA PRO A 109 -20.47 -14.56 7.10
C PRO A 109 -21.55 -13.62 6.56
N LYS A 110 -21.27 -12.31 6.44
CA LYS A 110 -22.17 -11.34 5.82
C LYS A 110 -22.52 -11.76 4.39
N TRP A 111 -21.52 -12.05 3.56
CA TRP A 111 -21.71 -12.44 2.16
C TRP A 111 -22.25 -13.85 2.00
N GLN A 112 -21.95 -14.77 2.90
CA GLN A 112 -22.56 -16.10 2.94
C GLN A 112 -24.06 -16.04 3.25
N LYS A 113 -24.47 -15.20 4.19
CA LYS A 113 -25.89 -14.98 4.53
C LYS A 113 -26.67 -14.42 3.34
N LEU A 114 -26.02 -13.64 2.49
CA LEU A 114 -26.59 -13.12 1.23
C LEU A 114 -26.59 -14.15 0.08
N GLY A 115 -26.04 -15.35 0.30
CA GLY A 115 -25.94 -16.41 -0.70
C GLY A 115 -24.93 -16.12 -1.81
N LEU A 116 -23.99 -15.20 -1.60
CA LEU A 116 -23.02 -14.77 -2.61
C LEU A 116 -21.66 -15.46 -2.49
N ILE A 117 -21.25 -15.85 -1.30
CA ILE A 117 -20.00 -16.61 -1.07
C ILE A 117 -20.34 -17.99 -0.53
N LYS A 118 -19.70 -19.01 -1.10
CA LYS A 118 -19.74 -20.40 -0.61
C LYS A 118 -18.71 -20.57 0.50
N GLU A 119 -17.45 -20.24 0.21
CA GLU A 119 -16.32 -20.40 1.11
C GLU A 119 -15.14 -19.52 0.70
N VAL A 120 -14.20 -19.34 1.63
CA VAL A 120 -12.89 -18.72 1.37
C VAL A 120 -11.79 -19.74 1.66
N VAL A 121 -10.98 -20.04 0.64
CA VAL A 121 -9.82 -20.93 0.73
C VAL A 121 -8.57 -20.08 1.00
N VAL A 122 -7.97 -20.24 2.18
CA VAL A 122 -6.83 -19.43 2.63
C VAL A 122 -5.52 -20.19 2.40
N THR A 123 -4.53 -19.50 1.82
CA THR A 123 -3.15 -20.00 1.69
C THR A 123 -2.17 -19.02 2.31
N GLN A 124 -0.99 -19.53 2.75
CA GLN A 124 0.03 -18.73 3.42
C GLN A 124 1.41 -19.03 2.82
N ALA A 125 2.11 -17.99 2.38
CA ALA A 125 3.40 -18.16 1.69
C ALA A 125 4.64 -17.87 2.56
N ASN A 126 4.45 -17.37 3.80
CA ASN A 126 5.53 -17.13 4.77
C ASN A 126 6.69 -16.28 4.18
N LEU A 127 6.37 -15.15 3.56
CA LEU A 127 7.29 -14.22 2.90
C LEU A 127 8.07 -14.81 1.71
N LYS A 128 7.55 -15.88 1.09
CA LYS A 128 8.20 -16.52 -0.08
C LYS A 128 7.35 -16.31 -1.33
N ASP A 129 7.78 -15.41 -2.21
CA ASP A 129 7.09 -15.09 -3.48
C ASP A 129 6.84 -16.36 -4.32
N SER A 130 7.83 -17.25 -4.41
CA SER A 130 7.71 -18.52 -5.17
C SER A 130 6.60 -19.43 -4.64
N VAL A 131 6.40 -19.43 -3.31
CA VAL A 131 5.33 -20.22 -2.67
C VAL A 131 3.97 -19.57 -2.95
N GLN A 132 3.87 -18.23 -2.86
CA GLN A 132 2.64 -17.52 -3.19
C GLN A 132 2.23 -17.75 -4.66
N ILE A 133 3.18 -17.67 -5.58
CA ILE A 133 2.97 -17.96 -7.01
C ILE A 133 2.40 -19.37 -7.20
N GLN A 134 3.00 -20.36 -6.57
CA GLN A 134 2.52 -21.75 -6.66
C GLN A 134 1.11 -21.91 -6.08
N GLN A 135 0.88 -21.36 -4.88
CA GLN A 135 -0.42 -21.43 -4.22
C GLN A 135 -1.53 -20.74 -5.02
N MET A 136 -1.25 -19.57 -5.60
CA MET A 136 -2.21 -18.88 -6.47
C MET A 136 -2.57 -19.72 -7.71
N ARG A 137 -1.58 -20.35 -8.35
CA ARG A 137 -1.85 -21.26 -9.48
C ARG A 137 -2.71 -22.44 -9.06
N GLN A 138 -2.41 -23.04 -7.90
CA GLN A 138 -3.23 -24.13 -7.34
C GLN A 138 -4.66 -23.70 -7.08
N LEU A 139 -4.91 -22.51 -6.53
CA LEU A 139 -6.25 -21.95 -6.33
C LEU A 139 -7.00 -21.82 -7.67
N VAL A 140 -6.34 -21.28 -8.70
CA VAL A 140 -6.93 -21.19 -10.06
C VAL A 140 -7.29 -22.58 -10.60
N ASP A 141 -6.37 -23.54 -10.50
CA ASP A 141 -6.56 -24.89 -11.01
C ASP A 141 -7.63 -25.69 -10.22
N GLN A 142 -7.84 -25.35 -8.95
CA GLN A 142 -8.93 -25.86 -8.11
C GLN A 142 -10.29 -25.22 -8.45
N GLY A 143 -10.32 -24.19 -9.30
CA GLY A 143 -11.54 -23.59 -9.81
C GLY A 143 -12.19 -22.57 -8.88
N VAL A 144 -11.39 -21.84 -8.08
CA VAL A 144 -11.91 -20.66 -7.37
C VAL A 144 -12.43 -19.63 -8.35
N ASP A 145 -13.43 -18.86 -7.94
CA ASP A 145 -14.12 -17.90 -8.81
C ASP A 145 -13.43 -16.51 -8.81
N ALA A 146 -12.71 -16.17 -7.75
CA ALA A 146 -11.86 -14.98 -7.65
C ALA A 146 -10.70 -15.23 -6.67
N ILE A 147 -9.62 -14.44 -6.77
CA ILE A 147 -8.51 -14.46 -5.81
C ILE A 147 -8.34 -13.06 -5.23
N ILE A 148 -8.23 -12.98 -3.90
CA ILE A 148 -7.78 -11.78 -3.22
C ILE A 148 -6.39 -12.04 -2.63
N VAL A 149 -5.45 -11.09 -2.84
CA VAL A 149 -4.06 -11.20 -2.38
C VAL A 149 -3.73 -10.06 -1.45
N CYS A 150 -2.84 -10.28 -0.50
CA CYS A 150 -2.28 -9.22 0.30
C CYS A 150 -0.77 -9.19 0.30
N CYS A 151 -0.30 -7.96 0.14
CA CYS A 151 1.02 -7.49 0.49
C CYS A 151 2.15 -8.20 -0.26
N SER A 152 1.84 -8.64 -1.46
CA SER A 152 2.77 -9.30 -2.36
C SER A 152 3.88 -8.34 -2.81
N ASN A 153 4.99 -8.90 -3.25
CA ASN A 153 5.93 -8.18 -4.08
C ASN A 153 5.18 -7.65 -5.33
N PRO A 154 5.27 -6.35 -5.64
CA PRO A 154 4.40 -5.71 -6.62
C PRO A 154 4.53 -6.26 -8.05
N THR A 155 5.63 -6.94 -8.37
CA THR A 155 5.92 -7.48 -9.71
C THR A 155 6.00 -9.00 -9.76
N ALA A 156 6.38 -9.66 -8.67
CA ALA A 156 6.68 -11.09 -8.65
C ALA A 156 5.51 -11.97 -9.11
N ILE A 157 4.29 -11.61 -8.76
CA ILE A 157 3.09 -12.41 -9.09
C ILE A 157 2.43 -12.03 -10.43
N ASN A 158 2.94 -11.04 -11.19
CA ASN A 158 2.30 -10.53 -12.40
C ASN A 158 1.95 -11.61 -13.44
N GLN A 159 2.85 -12.57 -13.66
CA GLN A 159 2.61 -13.68 -14.59
C GLN A 159 1.49 -14.61 -14.09
N THR A 160 1.36 -14.76 -12.78
CA THR A 160 0.31 -15.58 -12.17
C THR A 160 -1.03 -14.85 -12.19
N VAL A 161 -1.03 -13.53 -12.03
CA VAL A 161 -2.23 -12.70 -12.21
C VAL A 161 -2.73 -12.79 -13.66
N LYS A 162 -1.82 -12.73 -14.64
CA LYS A 162 -2.18 -12.94 -16.07
C LYS A 162 -2.76 -14.34 -16.30
N TYR A 163 -2.13 -15.38 -15.71
CA TYR A 163 -2.63 -16.75 -15.80
C TYR A 163 -4.05 -16.89 -15.23
N ALA A 164 -4.31 -16.29 -14.06
CA ALA A 164 -5.65 -16.28 -13.46
C ALA A 164 -6.67 -15.56 -14.38
N TYR A 165 -6.31 -14.40 -14.91
CA TYR A 165 -7.14 -13.65 -15.84
C TYR A 165 -7.50 -14.47 -17.09
N ASP A 166 -6.53 -15.16 -17.70
CA ASP A 166 -6.76 -16.00 -18.89
C ASP A 166 -7.68 -17.22 -18.59
N LYS A 167 -7.80 -17.60 -17.31
CA LYS A 167 -8.74 -18.63 -16.82
C LYS A 167 -10.08 -18.05 -16.36
N GLY A 168 -10.30 -16.74 -16.51
CA GLY A 168 -11.52 -16.07 -16.09
C GLY A 168 -11.63 -15.83 -14.59
N VAL A 169 -10.51 -15.96 -13.83
CA VAL A 169 -10.43 -15.74 -12.39
C VAL A 169 -9.83 -14.36 -12.13
N PRO A 170 -10.62 -13.36 -11.72
CA PRO A 170 -10.13 -12.02 -11.42
C PRO A 170 -9.29 -12.02 -10.15
N VAL A 171 -8.28 -11.15 -10.12
CA VAL A 171 -7.38 -10.99 -8.97
C VAL A 171 -7.51 -9.59 -8.39
N PHE A 172 -7.66 -9.53 -7.07
CA PHE A 172 -7.78 -8.29 -6.29
C PHE A 172 -6.63 -8.21 -5.29
N SER A 173 -6.03 -7.03 -5.14
CA SER A 173 -5.01 -6.79 -4.12
C SER A 173 -5.52 -5.76 -3.12
N PHE A 174 -5.23 -5.96 -1.84
CA PHE A 174 -5.50 -4.97 -0.79
C PHE A 174 -4.23 -4.70 0.03
N THR A 175 -4.18 -3.53 0.70
CA THR A 175 -3.02 -3.10 1.52
C THR A 175 -1.71 -3.13 0.74
N GLY A 176 -1.72 -2.58 -0.44
CA GLY A 176 -0.62 -2.55 -1.39
C GLY A 176 -1.15 -2.69 -2.81
N TYR A 177 -0.25 -2.86 -3.77
CA TYR A 177 -0.63 -3.04 -5.16
C TYR A 177 0.23 -4.10 -5.84
N VAL A 178 -0.28 -4.64 -6.91
CA VAL A 178 0.47 -5.40 -7.90
C VAL A 178 0.43 -4.64 -9.23
N THR A 179 1.53 -4.66 -9.97
CA THR A 179 1.69 -3.86 -11.19
C THR A 179 1.04 -4.48 -12.42
N SER A 180 0.44 -5.67 -12.28
CA SER A 180 -0.27 -6.32 -13.37
C SER A 180 -1.49 -5.51 -13.82
N PRO A 181 -1.67 -5.27 -15.13
CA PRO A 181 -2.89 -4.62 -15.64
C PRO A 181 -4.16 -5.47 -15.47
N TYR A 182 -4.01 -6.74 -15.09
CA TYR A 182 -5.09 -7.71 -14.89
C TYR A 182 -5.50 -7.85 -13.42
N ALA A 183 -5.10 -6.90 -12.55
CA ALA A 183 -5.56 -6.86 -11.16
C ALA A 183 -6.35 -5.59 -10.88
N VAL A 184 -7.20 -5.64 -9.86
CA VAL A 184 -7.77 -4.45 -9.22
C VAL A 184 -7.17 -4.32 -7.83
N ASN A 185 -6.57 -3.16 -7.56
CA ASN A 185 -5.92 -2.88 -6.29
C ASN A 185 -6.79 -2.00 -5.41
N SER A 186 -6.79 -2.23 -4.11
CA SER A 186 -7.28 -1.29 -3.12
C SER A 186 -6.18 -0.93 -2.14
N SER A 187 -5.97 0.36 -1.90
CA SER A 187 -4.87 0.81 -1.06
C SER A 187 -5.13 2.20 -0.46
N VAL A 188 -4.49 2.49 0.66
CA VAL A 188 -4.22 3.86 1.05
C VAL A 188 -3.15 4.43 0.12
N ASN A 189 -3.17 5.73 -0.14
CA ASN A 189 -2.01 6.40 -0.73
C ASN A 189 -0.88 6.43 0.30
N TYR A 190 -0.07 5.38 0.31
CA TYR A 190 1.03 5.22 1.28
C TYR A 190 2.13 6.26 1.08
N GLN A 191 2.36 6.73 -0.14
CA GLN A 191 3.36 7.77 -0.36
C GLN A 191 2.92 9.10 0.25
N LEU A 192 1.63 9.46 0.14
CA LEU A 192 1.07 10.62 0.81
C LEU A 192 1.16 10.47 2.34
N ALA A 193 0.79 9.31 2.88
CA ALA A 193 0.90 9.04 4.32
C ALA A 193 2.34 9.23 4.83
N GLY A 194 3.31 8.73 4.08
CA GLY A 194 4.72 8.92 4.39
C GLY A 194 5.14 10.39 4.31
N TYR A 195 4.71 11.11 3.28
CA TYR A 195 5.00 12.53 3.13
C TYR A 195 4.43 13.34 4.31
N ASP A 196 3.21 13.05 4.72
CA ASP A 196 2.59 13.69 5.88
C ASP A 196 3.38 13.43 7.17
N ILE A 197 3.88 12.20 7.37
CA ILE A 197 4.78 11.87 8.48
C ILE A 197 6.06 12.72 8.41
N GLY A 198 6.72 12.76 7.26
CA GLY A 198 7.96 13.51 7.08
C GLY A 198 7.78 15.01 7.30
N ARG A 199 6.72 15.60 6.76
CA ARG A 199 6.41 17.03 6.94
C ARG A 199 5.99 17.38 8.36
N TRP A 200 5.17 16.51 8.97
CA TRP A 200 4.83 16.69 10.38
C TRP A 200 6.09 16.66 11.25
N MET A 201 6.93 15.64 11.09
CA MET A 201 8.19 15.51 11.85
C MET A 201 9.08 16.73 11.68
N ALA A 202 9.27 17.19 10.43
CA ALA A 202 10.08 18.37 10.15
C ALA A 202 9.60 19.62 10.91
N LYS A 203 8.28 19.84 10.94
CA LYS A 203 7.67 20.97 11.67
C LYS A 203 7.89 20.87 13.17
N GLU A 204 7.71 19.69 13.76
CA GLU A 204 7.84 19.47 15.21
C GLU A 204 9.26 19.70 15.70
N ILE A 205 10.27 19.43 14.88
CA ILE A 205 11.69 19.66 15.21
C ILE A 205 12.21 21.00 14.65
N ASN A 206 11.31 21.93 14.29
CA ASN A 206 11.66 23.26 13.75
C ASN A 206 12.58 23.19 12.51
N GLU A 207 12.28 22.31 11.58
CA GLU A 207 12.96 22.09 10.29
C GLU A 207 14.46 21.75 10.39
N LYS A 208 14.93 21.30 11.54
CA LYS A 208 16.34 21.04 11.82
C LYS A 208 16.54 19.92 12.84
N GLY A 209 17.48 19.02 12.58
CA GLY A 209 17.89 17.99 13.56
C GLY A 209 18.16 16.63 12.94
N ASN A 210 18.35 15.64 13.80
CA ASN A 210 18.67 14.27 13.47
C ASN A 210 17.41 13.40 13.59
N VAL A 211 17.00 12.75 12.51
CA VAL A 211 15.80 11.91 12.45
C VAL A 211 16.17 10.47 12.17
N LEU A 212 15.68 9.55 12.99
CA LEU A 212 15.69 8.11 12.72
C LEU A 212 14.41 7.77 11.94
N VAL A 213 14.53 7.07 10.83
CA VAL A 213 13.41 6.52 10.06
C VAL A 213 13.26 5.04 10.39
N VAL A 214 12.04 4.63 10.76
CA VAL A 214 11.75 3.22 11.08
C VAL A 214 10.67 2.73 10.12
N GLU A 215 11.07 1.87 9.18
CA GLU A 215 10.22 1.38 8.11
C GLU A 215 9.64 0.00 8.40
N GLY A 216 8.68 -0.43 7.56
CA GLY A 216 8.06 -1.74 7.61
C GLY A 216 8.94 -2.85 7.02
N ILE A 217 8.35 -3.68 6.12
CA ILE A 217 9.09 -4.73 5.41
C ILE A 217 9.64 -4.14 4.10
N PRO A 218 10.96 -4.06 3.95
CA PRO A 218 11.57 -3.62 2.70
C PRO A 218 11.17 -4.52 1.51
N GLY A 219 10.86 -3.93 0.36
CA GLY A 219 10.40 -4.63 -0.84
C GLY A 219 8.88 -4.85 -0.90
N ALA A 220 8.14 -4.61 0.17
CA ALA A 220 6.69 -4.56 0.13
C ALA A 220 6.23 -3.18 -0.40
N SER A 221 5.33 -3.16 -1.39
CA SER A 221 4.91 -1.92 -2.06
C SER A 221 4.42 -0.85 -1.10
N SER A 222 3.64 -1.21 -0.09
CA SER A 222 3.13 -0.28 0.93
C SER A 222 4.26 0.31 1.80
N SER A 223 5.23 -0.52 2.22
CA SER A 223 6.38 -0.05 3.00
C SER A 223 7.28 0.87 2.19
N ASP A 224 7.66 0.45 1.00
CA ASP A 224 8.56 1.23 0.13
C ASP A 224 7.94 2.56 -0.30
N SER A 225 6.64 2.59 -0.60
CA SER A 225 5.92 3.82 -0.93
C SER A 225 5.88 4.78 0.25
N GLN A 226 5.56 4.28 1.44
CA GLN A 226 5.51 5.10 2.64
C GLN A 226 6.90 5.63 3.01
N ASN A 227 7.95 4.82 2.88
CA ASN A 227 9.33 5.23 3.15
C ASN A 227 9.79 6.33 2.19
N ARG A 228 9.50 6.19 0.88
CA ARG A 228 9.77 7.27 -0.10
C ARG A 228 9.07 8.57 0.28
N GLY A 229 7.83 8.48 0.74
CA GLY A 229 7.08 9.64 1.23
C GLY A 229 7.75 10.31 2.42
N ILE A 230 8.11 9.53 3.47
CA ILE A 230 8.80 10.05 4.66
C ILE A 230 10.07 10.80 4.27
N LEU A 231 10.92 10.17 3.46
CA LEU A 231 12.17 10.76 3.01
C LEU A 231 11.94 12.03 2.18
N ALA A 232 10.94 12.04 1.30
CA ALA A 232 10.59 13.23 0.52
C ALA A 232 10.09 14.38 1.40
N GLY A 233 9.26 14.09 2.40
CA GLY A 233 8.76 15.09 3.34
C GLY A 233 9.86 15.70 4.21
N LEU A 234 10.82 14.89 4.68
CA LEU A 234 11.98 15.35 5.43
C LEU A 234 12.94 16.15 4.58
N ALA A 235 13.15 15.76 3.31
CA ALA A 235 14.10 16.40 2.40
C ALA A 235 13.70 17.84 1.98
N GLU A 236 12.46 18.27 2.23
CA GLU A 236 12.07 19.67 2.04
C GLU A 236 12.80 20.61 3.04
N SER A 237 13.37 20.07 4.11
CA SER A 237 14.08 20.81 5.17
C SER A 237 15.56 20.48 5.11
N LYS A 238 16.38 21.42 4.62
CA LYS A 238 17.81 21.23 4.34
C LYS A 238 18.65 20.91 5.57
N ASP A 239 18.22 21.32 6.76
CA ASP A 239 18.93 21.14 8.02
C ASP A 239 18.52 19.86 8.77
N ILE A 240 17.65 19.05 8.20
CA ILE A 240 17.31 17.73 8.71
C ILE A 240 18.28 16.69 8.16
N LYS A 241 18.79 15.83 9.04
CA LYS A 241 19.64 14.70 8.71
C LYS A 241 18.93 13.40 9.06
N VAL A 242 18.75 12.52 8.12
CA VAL A 242 18.35 11.14 8.38
C VAL A 242 19.60 10.40 8.86
N VAL A 243 19.65 10.11 10.17
CA VAL A 243 20.82 9.51 10.82
C VAL A 243 20.77 7.98 10.87
N GLY A 244 19.68 7.39 10.45
CA GLY A 244 19.52 5.95 10.30
C GLY A 244 18.20 5.59 9.64
N GLN A 245 18.19 4.44 8.97
CA GLN A 245 17.00 3.78 8.48
C GLN A 245 17.05 2.33 8.94
N ILE A 246 16.04 1.91 9.69
CA ILE A 246 15.96 0.55 10.25
C ILE A 246 14.55 0.01 10.02
N SER A 247 14.38 -1.30 10.06
CA SER A 247 13.09 -1.93 9.83
C SER A 247 12.54 -2.58 11.09
N HIS A 248 11.28 -2.29 11.41
CA HIS A 248 10.54 -3.02 12.45
C HIS A 248 9.82 -4.26 11.91
N MET A 249 9.91 -4.55 10.62
CA MET A 249 9.29 -5.72 9.97
C MET A 249 7.79 -5.85 10.31
N TRP A 250 7.11 -4.72 10.54
CA TRP A 250 5.72 -4.63 11.01
C TRP A 250 5.43 -5.42 12.29
N THR A 251 6.40 -5.52 13.20
CA THR A 251 6.24 -6.16 14.50
C THR A 251 6.87 -5.33 15.61
N SER A 252 6.15 -5.16 16.72
CA SER A 252 6.64 -4.40 17.88
C SER A 252 7.90 -5.00 18.49
N GLN A 253 8.04 -6.33 18.52
CA GLN A 253 9.23 -6.99 19.06
C GLN A 253 10.49 -6.69 18.24
N VAL A 254 10.40 -6.76 16.91
CA VAL A 254 11.53 -6.42 16.03
C VAL A 254 11.83 -4.93 16.13
N GLY A 255 10.80 -4.08 16.11
CA GLY A 255 10.94 -2.63 16.27
C GLY A 255 11.68 -2.26 17.56
N GLN A 256 11.29 -2.87 18.69
CA GLN A 256 11.96 -2.66 19.96
C GLN A 256 13.44 -3.09 19.89
N ALA A 257 13.72 -4.29 19.41
CA ALA A 257 15.08 -4.83 19.36
C ALA A 257 16.01 -3.99 18.45
N GLU A 258 15.55 -3.64 17.25
CA GLU A 258 16.34 -2.88 16.28
C GLU A 258 16.58 -1.44 16.74
N VAL A 259 15.60 -0.78 17.38
CA VAL A 259 15.80 0.56 17.95
C VAL A 259 16.76 0.51 19.14
N GLN A 260 16.64 -0.47 20.04
CA GLN A 260 17.61 -0.64 21.15
C GLN A 260 19.03 -0.84 20.64
N LYS A 261 19.20 -1.71 19.64
CA LYS A 261 20.50 -1.94 19.00
C LYS A 261 21.04 -0.67 18.36
N TRP A 262 20.23 0.09 17.63
CA TRP A 262 20.62 1.34 17.02
C TRP A 262 21.04 2.37 18.07
N LEU A 263 20.25 2.56 19.14
CA LEU A 263 20.52 3.49 20.22
C LEU A 263 21.83 3.14 20.97
N SER A 264 22.17 1.86 21.10
CA SER A 264 23.41 1.43 21.79
C SER A 264 24.69 1.83 21.06
N THR A 265 24.59 2.00 19.72
CA THR A 265 25.74 2.35 18.86
C THR A 265 25.73 3.83 18.42
N HIS A 266 24.64 4.55 18.68
CA HIS A 266 24.46 5.95 18.31
C HIS A 266 24.16 6.82 19.54
N PRO A 267 25.20 7.21 20.31
CA PRO A 267 25.03 7.98 21.55
C PRO A 267 24.66 9.45 21.30
N GLY A 268 24.70 9.92 20.04
CA GLY A 268 24.41 11.30 19.67
C GLY A 268 22.96 11.71 19.89
N GLN A 269 22.69 12.99 19.72
CA GLN A 269 21.34 13.56 19.83
C GLN A 269 20.43 12.99 18.74
N LEU A 270 19.22 12.62 19.15
CA LEU A 270 18.11 12.20 18.28
C LEU A 270 16.97 13.17 18.51
N ASP A 271 16.57 13.89 17.46
CA ASP A 271 15.58 14.96 17.54
C ASP A 271 14.19 14.50 17.12
N GLY A 272 14.07 13.40 16.36
CA GLY A 272 12.79 12.83 15.91
C GLY A 272 12.90 11.38 15.48
N VAL A 273 11.77 10.67 15.54
CA VAL A 273 11.62 9.29 15.04
C VAL A 273 10.41 9.21 14.14
N ALA A 274 10.66 9.10 12.84
CA ALA A 274 9.61 8.93 11.83
C ALA A 274 9.34 7.44 11.62
N VAL A 275 8.21 6.96 12.11
CA VAL A 275 7.85 5.54 12.15
C VAL A 275 6.69 5.27 11.20
N GLN A 276 6.81 4.22 10.40
CA GLN A 276 5.65 3.63 9.71
C GLN A 276 4.74 2.91 10.70
N SER A 277 3.46 2.86 10.39
CA SER A 277 2.47 2.13 11.20
C SER A 277 2.80 0.62 11.29
N SER A 278 2.38 -0.04 12.35
CA SER A 278 2.60 -1.46 12.69
C SER A 278 4.00 -1.76 13.25
N GLY A 279 4.20 -1.46 14.52
CA GLY A 279 5.47 -1.68 15.25
C GLY A 279 5.86 -0.51 16.12
N GLU A 280 5.08 0.57 16.06
CA GLU A 280 5.33 1.81 16.79
C GLU A 280 5.33 1.63 18.31
N THR A 281 4.54 0.70 18.86
CA THR A 281 4.53 0.40 20.30
C THR A 281 5.90 -0.11 20.77
N GLY A 282 6.53 -1.01 20.00
CA GLY A 282 7.86 -1.51 20.29
C GLY A 282 8.94 -0.45 20.15
N VAL A 283 8.87 0.39 19.13
CA VAL A 283 9.78 1.54 18.94
C VAL A 283 9.70 2.47 20.15
N LEU A 284 8.49 2.84 20.57
CA LEU A 284 8.27 3.68 21.74
C LEU A 284 8.83 3.04 23.02
N GLN A 285 8.62 1.74 23.24
CA GLN A 285 9.16 1.02 24.40
C GLN A 285 10.69 1.05 24.42
N ALA A 286 11.35 0.91 23.26
CA ALA A 286 12.80 1.01 23.17
C ALA A 286 13.31 2.42 23.55
N LEU A 287 12.63 3.46 23.07
CA LEU A 287 12.96 4.85 23.42
C LEU A 287 12.80 5.10 24.93
N LEU A 288 11.70 4.66 25.52
CA LEU A 288 11.44 4.79 26.96
C LEU A 288 12.49 4.06 27.81
N GLN A 289 12.88 2.85 27.39
CA GLN A 289 13.88 2.03 28.11
C GLN A 289 15.32 2.55 27.96
N SER A 290 15.58 3.39 26.97
CA SER A 290 16.91 3.95 26.73
C SER A 290 17.39 4.91 27.83
N GLY A 291 16.48 5.42 28.65
CA GLY A 291 16.75 6.47 29.65
C GLY A 291 17.04 7.85 29.06
N ARG A 292 16.93 8.01 27.74
CA ARG A 292 17.06 9.29 27.03
C ARG A 292 15.72 10.02 26.97
N PRO A 293 15.71 11.35 26.77
CA PRO A 293 14.49 12.07 26.43
C PRO A 293 13.84 11.44 25.20
N VAL A 294 12.53 11.17 25.26
CA VAL A 294 11.78 10.63 24.13
C VAL A 294 11.52 11.78 23.14
N PRO A 295 12.05 11.69 21.91
CA PRO A 295 11.83 12.75 20.94
C PRO A 295 10.42 12.67 20.35
N PRO A 296 9.96 13.70 19.57
CA PRO A 296 8.79 13.59 18.73
C PRO A 296 8.82 12.29 17.92
N MET A 297 7.68 11.58 17.89
CA MET A 297 7.56 10.30 17.20
C MET A 297 6.21 10.20 16.54
N SER A 298 6.17 9.87 15.25
CA SER A 298 4.92 9.52 14.57
C SER A 298 4.43 8.15 15.03
N ILE A 299 3.12 8.02 15.15
CA ILE A 299 2.45 6.74 15.44
C ILE A 299 1.35 6.50 14.41
N GLY A 300 0.92 5.26 14.30
CA GLY A 300 -0.19 4.86 13.43
C GLY A 300 -1.43 4.56 14.26
N GLY A 301 -1.85 3.30 14.26
CA GLY A 301 -3.07 2.86 14.90
C GLY A 301 -2.92 1.85 16.05
N GLU A 302 -1.69 1.49 16.46
CA GLU A 302 -1.50 0.55 17.56
C GLU A 302 -1.92 1.16 18.90
N LEU A 303 -2.84 0.49 19.58
CA LEU A 303 -3.44 0.99 20.83
C LEU A 303 -2.40 1.25 21.93
N GLY A 304 -1.32 0.47 22.00
CA GLY A 304 -0.28 0.66 23.02
C GLY A 304 0.40 2.03 22.92
N ALA A 305 0.83 2.42 21.72
CA ALA A 305 1.44 3.72 21.47
C ALA A 305 0.44 4.86 21.63
N LEU A 306 -0.79 4.69 21.13
CA LEU A 306 -1.88 5.66 21.28
C LEU A 306 -2.27 5.86 22.75
N CYS A 307 -2.31 4.78 23.54
CA CYS A 307 -2.56 4.84 24.98
C CYS A 307 -1.46 5.60 25.73
N TYR A 308 -0.21 5.37 25.36
CA TYR A 308 0.89 6.16 25.93
C TYR A 308 0.69 7.64 25.64
N TRP A 309 0.42 8.00 24.39
CA TRP A 309 0.19 9.40 23.98
C TRP A 309 -0.98 10.02 24.73
N ARG A 310 -2.11 9.34 24.80
CA ARG A 310 -3.30 9.78 25.53
C ARG A 310 -3.01 10.15 27.00
N ASN A 311 -2.16 9.35 27.65
CA ASN A 311 -1.84 9.51 29.07
C ASN A 311 -0.59 10.38 29.34
N ASN A 312 0.09 10.82 28.29
CA ASN A 312 1.28 11.66 28.38
C ASN A 312 1.17 12.87 27.43
N PRO A 313 0.37 13.90 27.78
CA PRO A 313 0.08 15.03 26.89
C PRO A 313 1.31 15.88 26.50
N LYS A 314 2.44 15.69 27.20
CA LYS A 314 3.70 16.32 26.83
C LYS A 314 4.49 15.55 25.77
N PHE A 315 4.13 14.32 25.49
CA PHE A 315 4.72 13.55 24.40
C PHE A 315 4.21 14.10 23.06
N ILE A 316 5.15 14.48 22.20
CA ILE A 316 4.83 15.08 20.89
C ILE A 316 4.63 13.95 19.88
N SER A 317 3.40 13.83 19.39
CA SER A 317 3.06 12.81 18.42
C SER A 317 1.92 13.26 17.49
N ALA A 318 1.78 12.55 16.38
CA ALA A 318 0.60 12.55 15.52
C ALA A 318 0.30 11.11 15.09
N ALA A 319 -0.98 10.76 15.05
CA ALA A 319 -1.42 9.47 14.54
C ALA A 319 -1.79 9.59 13.06
N ILE A 320 -0.85 9.22 12.19
CA ILE A 320 -1.06 9.19 10.74
C ILE A 320 -1.38 7.76 10.36
N GLN A 321 -2.67 7.49 10.33
CA GLN A 321 -3.19 6.15 10.11
C GLN A 321 -3.21 5.83 8.61
N THR A 322 -2.69 4.66 8.27
CA THR A 322 -2.91 4.02 6.98
C THR A 322 -4.13 3.11 7.08
N TRP A 323 -3.96 1.80 7.10
CA TRP A 323 -5.09 0.89 7.23
C TRP A 323 -5.11 0.24 8.62
N PRO A 324 -6.18 0.35 9.40
CA PRO A 324 -6.42 -0.57 10.50
C PRO A 324 -6.76 -1.97 9.94
N PRO A 325 -6.35 -3.05 10.64
CA PRO A 325 -6.62 -4.39 10.19
C PRO A 325 -8.13 -4.65 10.16
N GLY A 326 -8.62 -5.18 9.04
CA GLY A 326 -10.04 -5.46 8.86
C GLY A 326 -10.77 -4.46 7.99
N ASP A 327 -10.58 -3.15 8.18
CA ASP A 327 -11.21 -2.13 7.33
C ASP A 327 -10.67 -2.23 5.88
N ASP A 328 -9.38 -2.50 5.73
CA ASP A 328 -8.72 -2.69 4.43
C ASP A 328 -9.21 -3.93 3.69
N ILE A 329 -9.31 -5.07 4.39
CA ILE A 329 -9.78 -6.31 3.78
C ILE A 329 -11.27 -6.23 3.45
N GLU A 330 -12.07 -5.56 4.27
CA GLU A 330 -13.49 -5.31 3.98
C GLU A 330 -13.65 -4.46 2.71
N LEU A 331 -12.86 -3.39 2.55
CA LEU A 331 -12.88 -2.59 1.33
C LEU A 331 -12.47 -3.41 0.11
N GLY A 332 -11.38 -4.17 0.21
CA GLY A 332 -10.93 -5.08 -0.85
C GLY A 332 -12.00 -6.10 -1.23
N PHE A 333 -12.68 -6.68 -0.25
CA PHE A 333 -13.81 -7.59 -0.46
C PHE A 333 -15.01 -6.89 -1.11
N ASN A 334 -15.37 -5.70 -0.68
CA ASN A 334 -16.46 -4.94 -1.29
C ASN A 334 -16.16 -4.62 -2.75
N ILE A 335 -14.93 -4.26 -3.10
CA ILE A 335 -14.50 -4.04 -4.50
C ILE A 335 -14.60 -5.35 -5.30
N MET A 336 -14.13 -6.46 -4.74
CA MET A 336 -14.21 -7.78 -5.35
C MET A 336 -15.67 -8.17 -5.60
N MET A 337 -16.53 -8.10 -4.60
CA MET A 337 -17.94 -8.48 -4.72
C MET A 337 -18.67 -7.62 -5.73
N ARG A 338 -18.45 -6.30 -5.75
CA ARG A 338 -19.02 -5.40 -6.77
C ARG A 338 -18.58 -5.77 -8.19
N THR A 339 -17.31 -6.14 -8.34
CA THR A 339 -16.79 -6.61 -9.63
C THR A 339 -17.42 -7.93 -10.04
N MET A 340 -17.52 -8.90 -9.12
CA MET A 340 -18.16 -10.21 -9.37
C MET A 340 -19.64 -10.06 -9.74
N GLU A 341 -20.35 -9.11 -9.17
CA GLU A 341 -21.73 -8.76 -9.52
C GLU A 341 -21.85 -7.97 -10.85
N GLY A 342 -20.74 -7.72 -11.56
CA GLY A 342 -20.72 -7.04 -12.85
C GLY A 342 -20.92 -5.54 -12.78
N GLN A 343 -20.63 -4.89 -11.65
CA GLN A 343 -20.78 -3.44 -11.51
C GLN A 343 -19.69 -2.64 -12.25
N GLY A 344 -18.59 -3.27 -12.65
CA GLY A 344 -17.55 -2.73 -13.51
C GLY A 344 -16.67 -1.66 -12.83
N PRO A 345 -15.52 -2.03 -12.25
CA PRO A 345 -14.58 -1.06 -11.72
C PRO A 345 -14.00 -0.20 -12.83
N LYS A 346 -13.98 1.12 -12.64
CA LYS A 346 -13.46 2.09 -13.62
C LYS A 346 -11.95 2.03 -13.77
N MET A 347 -11.24 1.78 -12.65
CA MET A 347 -9.79 1.89 -12.55
C MET A 347 -9.13 0.62 -12.01
N GLN A 348 -7.83 0.48 -12.29
CA GLN A 348 -6.97 -0.57 -11.74
C GLN A 348 -6.71 -0.39 -10.24
N SER A 349 -6.75 0.83 -9.71
CA SER A 349 -6.51 1.09 -8.29
C SER A 349 -7.54 2.02 -7.70
N VAL A 350 -8.19 1.55 -6.64
CA VAL A 350 -9.05 2.35 -5.76
C VAL A 350 -8.20 2.77 -4.56
N LEU A 351 -7.88 4.06 -4.49
CA LEU A 351 -7.07 4.63 -3.43
C LEU A 351 -7.92 5.45 -2.47
N VAL A 352 -7.58 5.39 -1.19
CA VAL A 352 -8.10 6.27 -0.14
C VAL A 352 -6.98 7.14 0.42
N ALA A 353 -7.32 8.31 0.93
CA ALA A 353 -6.36 9.17 1.61
C ALA A 353 -6.03 8.61 3.01
N PRO A 354 -4.84 8.85 3.56
CA PRO A 354 -4.54 8.52 4.95
C PRO A 354 -5.41 9.34 5.90
N VAL A 355 -5.68 8.81 7.08
CA VAL A 355 -6.43 9.49 8.15
C VAL A 355 -5.46 10.01 9.19
N VAL A 356 -5.52 11.31 9.47
CA VAL A 356 -4.72 11.94 10.52
C VAL A 356 -5.60 12.17 11.75
N LYS A 357 -5.16 11.65 12.90
CA LYS A 357 -5.80 11.82 14.19
C LYS A 357 -4.97 12.72 15.08
N THR A 358 -5.63 13.68 15.71
CA THR A 358 -5.05 14.60 16.69
C THR A 358 -5.07 13.99 18.10
N PHE A 359 -4.40 14.68 19.03
CA PHE A 359 -4.46 14.29 20.45
C PHE A 359 -5.89 14.28 20.99
N ASP A 360 -6.72 15.25 20.60
CA ASP A 360 -8.12 15.33 21.05
C ASP A 360 -8.95 14.20 20.48
N ASP A 361 -8.72 13.78 19.23
CA ASP A 361 -9.36 12.59 18.66
C ASP A 361 -9.02 11.33 19.48
N ILE A 362 -7.75 11.18 19.88
CA ILE A 362 -7.31 10.03 20.66
C ILE A 362 -7.88 10.04 22.08
N LYS A 363 -8.01 11.21 22.70
CA LYS A 363 -8.68 11.35 24.02
C LYS A 363 -10.14 10.93 23.97
N VAL A 364 -10.82 11.18 22.88
CA VAL A 364 -12.22 10.76 22.69
C VAL A 364 -12.31 9.26 22.40
N ALA A 365 -11.37 8.74 21.61
CA ALA A 365 -11.40 7.34 21.16
C ALA A 365 -10.93 6.33 22.21
N LEU A 366 -10.09 6.72 23.16
CA LEU A 366 -9.49 5.83 24.15
C LEU A 366 -9.83 6.23 25.58
N ASP A 367 -10.10 5.22 26.41
CA ASP A 367 -10.20 5.39 27.87
C ASP A 367 -8.81 5.65 28.49
N GLU A 368 -8.78 6.34 29.66
CA GLU A 368 -7.52 6.60 30.38
C GLU A 368 -6.89 5.33 30.96
N ASN A 369 -7.70 4.30 31.22
CA ASN A 369 -7.24 2.99 31.70
C ASN A 369 -6.83 2.04 30.57
N CYS A 370 -6.65 2.54 29.35
CA CYS A 370 -6.19 1.76 28.20
C CYS A 370 -4.82 1.09 28.49
N ASP A 371 -4.58 -0.06 27.86
CA ASP A 371 -3.36 -0.82 28.05
C ASP A 371 -2.23 -0.33 27.13
N ARG A 372 -1.12 0.16 27.73
CA ARG A 372 0.08 0.60 27.02
C ARG A 372 0.87 -0.52 26.35
N ASN A 373 0.56 -1.77 26.67
CA ASN A 373 1.17 -2.95 26.04
C ASN A 373 0.24 -3.60 25.00
N SER A 374 -0.92 -3.00 24.76
CA SER A 374 -1.87 -3.52 23.79
C SER A 374 -1.27 -3.56 22.40
N THR A 375 -1.40 -4.71 21.74
CA THR A 375 -1.11 -4.90 20.32
C THR A 375 -2.37 -4.82 19.44
N GLY A 376 -3.48 -4.38 20.03
CA GLY A 376 -4.71 -4.07 19.34
C GLY A 376 -4.59 -2.80 18.49
N TRP A 377 -5.67 -2.50 17.78
CA TRP A 377 -5.70 -1.40 16.81
C TRP A 377 -6.90 -0.50 17.03
N LEU A 378 -6.72 0.79 16.76
CA LEU A 378 -7.83 1.73 16.67
C LEU A 378 -8.56 1.54 15.34
N HIS A 379 -9.86 1.25 15.40
CA HIS A 379 -10.71 1.05 14.23
C HIS A 379 -11.66 2.23 14.04
N PRO A 380 -11.41 3.13 13.09
CA PRO A 380 -12.33 4.24 12.80
C PRO A 380 -13.59 3.80 12.05
N GLY A 381 -13.62 2.56 11.52
CA GLY A 381 -14.69 2.01 10.70
C GLY A 381 -14.53 2.25 9.21
N ILE A 382 -15.10 1.34 8.40
CA ILE A 382 -14.96 1.36 6.95
C ILE A 382 -15.44 2.66 6.29
N GLU A 383 -16.46 3.30 6.87
CA GLU A 383 -17.05 4.54 6.34
C GLU A 383 -16.06 5.70 6.31
N VAL A 384 -15.09 5.73 7.23
CA VAL A 384 -14.03 6.75 7.26
C VAL A 384 -13.08 6.60 6.07
N TRP A 385 -12.88 5.36 5.61
CA TRP A 385 -11.89 5.03 4.57
C TRP A 385 -12.51 4.98 3.18
N GLY A 386 -13.65 4.32 3.04
CA GLY A 386 -14.18 4.06 1.72
C GLY A 386 -15.49 3.29 1.74
N GLY A 387 -16.47 3.77 2.49
CA GLY A 387 -17.82 3.21 2.49
C GLY A 387 -18.48 3.20 1.12
N LYS A 388 -19.71 2.71 1.08
CA LYS A 388 -20.46 2.54 -0.17
C LYS A 388 -20.47 3.78 -1.05
N GLU A 389 -20.72 4.97 -0.48
CA GLU A 389 -20.81 6.23 -1.24
C GLU A 389 -19.49 6.61 -1.90
N TYR A 390 -18.36 6.35 -1.21
CA TYR A 390 -17.04 6.54 -1.77
C TYR A 390 -16.81 5.60 -2.96
N LEU A 391 -17.10 4.29 -2.76
CA LEU A 391 -16.92 3.28 -3.79
C LEU A 391 -17.81 3.48 -5.02
N ASP A 392 -19.00 4.06 -4.88
CA ASP A 392 -19.88 4.33 -6.01
C ASP A 392 -19.22 5.22 -7.09
N ASN A 393 -18.24 6.05 -6.70
CA ASN A 393 -17.47 6.86 -7.65
C ASN A 393 -16.53 6.02 -8.54
N PHE A 394 -16.16 4.82 -8.10
CA PHE A 394 -15.20 3.95 -8.78
C PHE A 394 -15.83 2.83 -9.61
N PHE A 395 -17.17 2.76 -9.67
CA PHE A 395 -17.89 1.75 -10.42
C PHE A 395 -18.80 2.38 -11.45
N LEU A 396 -18.97 1.69 -12.58
CA LEU A 396 -19.86 2.14 -13.68
C LEU A 396 -21.32 2.00 -13.32
N ARG A 397 -21.65 1.00 -12.51
CA ARG A 397 -23.03 0.66 -12.13
C ARG A 397 -23.17 0.75 -10.60
N PRO A 398 -24.29 1.29 -10.10
CA PRO A 398 -24.48 1.45 -8.66
C PRO A 398 -24.59 0.08 -7.96
N ALA A 399 -24.15 0.06 -6.70
CA ALA A 399 -24.36 -1.09 -5.83
C ALA A 399 -25.82 -1.14 -5.35
N ASP A 400 -26.29 -2.35 -5.08
CA ASP A 400 -27.53 -2.55 -4.31
C ASP A 400 -27.30 -2.03 -2.88
N PRO A 401 -28.04 -0.99 -2.42
CA PRO A 401 -27.82 -0.42 -1.11
C PRO A 401 -27.95 -1.42 0.04
N GLU A 402 -28.85 -2.39 -0.08
CA GLU A 402 -29.09 -3.35 0.99
C GLU A 402 -27.93 -4.35 1.18
N LYS A 403 -27.24 -4.71 0.11
CA LYS A 403 -26.11 -5.65 0.16
C LYS A 403 -24.83 -5.03 0.77
N TYR A 404 -24.68 -3.72 0.62
CA TYR A 404 -23.46 -3.00 1.01
C TYR A 404 -23.63 -2.11 2.25
N LYS A 405 -24.66 -2.36 3.05
CA LYS A 405 -24.78 -1.77 4.40
C LYS A 405 -23.68 -2.32 5.31
N PRO A 406 -23.13 -1.49 6.23
CA PRO A 406 -22.15 -1.90 7.23
C PRO A 406 -22.62 -3.07 8.09
#